data_56165a19cac01c52c1d3018082bd7a8e
#
_entry.id   56165a19cac01c52c1d3018082bd7a8e
#
_cell.length_a   1.000
_cell.length_b   1.000
_cell.length_c   1.000
_cell.angle_alpha   90.00
_cell.angle_beta   90.00
_cell.angle_gamma   90.00
#
_symmetry.space_group_name_H-M   'P 1'
#
loop_
_entity.id
_entity.type
_entity.pdbx_description
1 polymer ?
#
loop_
_entity_poly.entity_id
_entity_poly.type
_entity_poly.pdbx_seq_one_letter_code
_entity_poly.pdbx_strand_id
1 'polypeptide(L)'
;AASKLHQDVASLGDAGTHRHRPRGATVLNLFFLVLCVRGEGLTDIAASEYERILTWLARVQGAGTGRAGSLLVRARCAPQFRRIVWEMDPTSPLLQAYAEGSCPAGKHYCRITPEGDVTPSPFMPLAVGSLRERSFADLWRSAPVFTDLRTSRLHGRCGDCEFSKICGGCRCRAYATSGDYLGEDPACSYQPGAPS
;
A
#
# COMPACT_ATOMS: atom_id res chain seq x y z
N ALA A 1 19.30 -1.77 10.63
CA ALA A 1 18.60 -2.00 9.35
C ALA A 1 17.90 -0.73 8.86
N ALA A 2 17.14 -0.02 9.73
CA ALA A 2 16.44 1.21 9.37
C ALA A 2 17.39 2.34 8.90
N SER A 3 18.58 2.47 9.49
CA SER A 3 19.57 3.48 9.11
C SER A 3 20.13 3.30 7.68
N LYS A 4 20.24 2.05 7.21
CA LYS A 4 20.76 1.75 5.88
C LYS A 4 19.71 2.07 4.81
N LEU A 5 18.43 1.70 5.04
CA LEU A 5 17.33 2.07 4.16
C LEU A 5 17.21 3.61 4.05
N HIS A 6 17.43 4.32 5.16
CA HIS A 6 17.44 5.77 5.19
C HIS A 6 18.56 6.38 4.33
N GLN A 7 19.77 5.84 4.44
CA GLN A 7 20.92 6.27 3.62
C GLN A 7 20.70 5.94 2.13
N ASP A 8 20.14 4.76 1.84
CA ASP A 8 19.86 4.32 0.47
C ASP A 8 18.73 5.16 -0.16
N VAL A 9 17.70 5.52 0.62
CA VAL A 9 16.60 6.40 0.18
C VAL A 9 17.07 7.86 0.04
N ALA A 10 17.92 8.36 0.95
CA ALA A 10 18.54 9.69 0.83
C ALA A 10 19.46 9.79 -0.39
N SER A 11 20.22 8.71 -0.69
CA SER A 11 21.06 8.64 -1.90
C SER A 11 20.25 8.61 -3.19
N LEU A 12 19.01 8.11 -3.16
CA LEU A 12 18.05 8.23 -4.26
C LEU A 12 17.56 9.68 -4.46
N GLY A 13 17.52 10.48 -3.38
CA GLY A 13 17.17 11.91 -3.42
C GLY A 13 18.24 12.77 -4.09
N ASP A 14 19.52 12.47 -3.83
CA ASP A 14 20.65 13.09 -4.50
C ASP A 14 20.78 12.65 -5.97
N ALA A 15 20.14 11.55 -6.39
CA ALA A 15 20.05 11.13 -7.78
C ALA A 15 19.21 12.09 -8.66
N GLY A 16 18.55 13.11 -8.07
CA GLY A 16 17.99 14.26 -8.79
C GLY A 16 19.04 15.10 -9.51
N THR A 17 20.31 15.01 -9.11
CA THR A 17 21.47 15.61 -9.78
C THR A 17 22.27 14.52 -10.54
N HIS A 18 21.84 14.19 -11.74
CA HIS A 18 22.57 13.64 -12.91
C HIS A 18 23.50 12.42 -12.79
N ARG A 19 23.80 11.78 -11.65
CA ARG A 19 24.90 10.79 -11.61
C ARG A 19 24.55 9.32 -11.39
N HIS A 20 23.33 8.94 -10.97
CA HIS A 20 22.97 7.53 -10.75
C HIS A 20 21.58 7.15 -11.26
N ARG A 21 21.19 7.55 -12.47
CA ARG A 21 20.08 6.89 -13.15
C ARG A 21 20.52 5.45 -13.45
N PRO A 22 19.87 4.41 -12.93
CA PRO A 22 20.00 3.07 -13.48
C PRO A 22 19.72 3.18 -14.98
N ARG A 23 20.69 2.85 -15.82
CA ARG A 23 20.56 3.03 -17.27
C ARG A 23 19.28 2.36 -17.75
N GLY A 24 18.29 3.15 -18.18
CA GLY A 24 17.04 2.67 -18.77
C GLY A 24 15.89 2.35 -17.80
N ALA A 25 16.03 2.51 -16.48
CA ALA A 25 14.90 2.34 -15.57
C ALA A 25 13.92 3.51 -15.71
N THR A 26 12.66 3.19 -15.96
CA THR A 26 11.56 4.17 -16.08
C THR A 26 10.63 4.13 -14.87
N VAL A 27 10.62 3.04 -14.13
CA VAL A 27 9.78 2.84 -12.95
C VAL A 27 10.59 2.26 -11.80
N LEU A 28 10.46 2.85 -10.61
CA LEU A 28 10.96 2.32 -9.35
C LEU A 28 9.76 1.93 -8.48
N ASN A 29 9.66 0.65 -8.10
CA ASN A 29 8.67 0.19 -7.14
C ASN A 29 9.34 0.04 -5.76
N LEU A 30 8.90 0.81 -4.79
CA LEU A 30 9.28 0.68 -3.38
C LEU A 30 8.24 -0.15 -2.67
N PHE A 31 8.62 -1.33 -2.21
CA PHE A 31 7.75 -2.22 -1.44
C PHE A 31 7.95 -1.97 0.05
N PHE A 32 6.89 -1.57 0.72
CA PHE A 32 6.86 -1.48 2.16
C PHE A 32 6.51 -2.85 2.75
N LEU A 33 7.19 -3.21 3.83
CA LEU A 33 7.08 -4.54 4.42
C LEU A 33 5.65 -4.82 4.92
N VAL A 34 5.21 -6.05 4.68
CA VAL A 34 4.04 -6.65 5.31
C VAL A 34 4.53 -7.92 6.00
N LEU A 35 4.45 -7.95 7.32
CA LEU A 35 4.89 -9.07 8.14
C LEU A 35 3.89 -10.23 8.01
N CYS A 36 4.05 -11.03 6.97
CA CYS A 36 3.29 -12.26 6.78
C CYS A 36 4.24 -13.46 6.72
N VAL A 37 3.73 -14.66 6.96
CA VAL A 37 4.38 -15.98 7.05
C VAL A 37 5.92 -16.05 6.95
N ARG A 38 6.53 -15.43 5.94
CA ARG A 38 8.00 -15.39 5.74
C ARG A 38 8.66 -14.18 6.40
N GLY A 39 7.89 -13.25 6.93
CA GLY A 39 8.36 -12.01 7.55
C GLY A 39 8.27 -11.98 9.08
N GLU A 40 7.83 -13.06 9.72
CA GLU A 40 7.58 -13.11 11.17
C GLU A 40 8.80 -12.78 12.05
N GLY A 41 10.00 -12.95 11.53
CA GLY A 41 11.24 -12.58 12.22
C GLY A 41 11.83 -11.22 11.84
N LEU A 42 11.15 -10.46 10.97
CA LEU A 42 11.65 -9.17 10.51
C LEU A 42 11.08 -8.04 11.37
N THR A 43 11.89 -7.00 11.58
CA THR A 43 11.45 -5.77 12.24
C THR A 43 11.02 -4.76 11.20
N ASP A 44 9.78 -4.28 11.30
CA ASP A 44 9.27 -3.20 10.45
C ASP A 44 9.75 -1.84 10.98
N ILE A 45 9.67 -0.83 10.11
CA ILE A 45 9.96 0.56 10.51
C ILE A 45 8.78 1.18 11.24
N ALA A 46 9.03 2.18 12.08
CA ALA A 46 7.97 2.87 12.82
C ALA A 46 7.00 3.61 11.89
N ALA A 47 5.74 3.78 12.30
CA ALA A 47 4.71 4.48 11.54
C ALA A 47 5.12 5.93 11.17
N SER A 48 5.82 6.62 12.06
CA SER A 48 6.39 7.95 11.79
C SER A 48 7.45 7.94 10.68
N GLU A 49 8.22 6.86 10.59
CA GLU A 49 9.22 6.70 9.53
C GLU A 49 8.56 6.38 8.18
N TYR A 50 7.47 5.59 8.17
CA TYR A 50 6.63 5.41 6.99
C TYR A 50 6.14 6.76 6.47
N GLU A 51 5.58 7.58 7.35
CA GLU A 51 5.08 8.92 7.01
C GLU A 51 6.15 9.79 6.39
N ARG A 52 7.33 9.83 7.01
CA ARG A 52 8.48 10.62 6.55
C ARG A 52 8.95 10.19 5.16
N ILE A 53 9.08 8.88 4.92
CA ILE A 53 9.52 8.33 3.63
C ILE A 53 8.48 8.62 2.54
N LEU A 54 7.20 8.41 2.84
CA LEU A 54 6.12 8.63 1.87
C LEU A 54 5.97 10.11 1.53
N THR A 55 6.13 11.01 2.50
CA THR A 55 6.13 12.46 2.29
C THR A 55 7.29 12.88 1.39
N TRP A 56 8.48 12.35 1.64
CA TRP A 56 9.63 12.60 0.77
C TRP A 56 9.38 12.10 -0.66
N LEU A 57 8.84 10.87 -0.82
CA LEU A 57 8.48 10.32 -2.13
C LEU A 57 7.48 11.19 -2.88
N ALA A 58 6.46 11.71 -2.21
CA ALA A 58 5.46 12.59 -2.79
C ALA A 58 6.09 13.89 -3.30
N ARG A 59 7.01 14.48 -2.54
CA ARG A 59 7.75 15.69 -2.96
C ARG A 59 8.64 15.44 -4.18
N VAL A 60 9.42 14.37 -4.17
CA VAL A 60 10.33 14.02 -5.28
C VAL A 60 9.52 13.73 -6.56
N GLN A 61 8.42 13.03 -6.44
CA GLN A 61 7.59 12.68 -7.58
C GLN A 61 6.80 13.90 -8.10
N GLY A 62 6.29 14.76 -7.21
CA GLY A 62 5.62 16.00 -7.56
C GLY A 62 6.53 16.97 -8.33
N ALA A 63 7.78 17.09 -7.90
CA ALA A 63 8.79 17.93 -8.60
C ALA A 63 9.18 17.36 -9.98
N GLY A 64 8.96 16.08 -10.23
CA GLY A 64 9.30 15.38 -11.48
C GLY A 64 8.12 15.22 -12.46
N THR A 65 6.89 15.51 -12.04
CA THR A 65 5.70 15.33 -12.89
C THR A 65 5.76 16.25 -14.13
N GLY A 66 5.57 15.63 -15.31
CA GLY A 66 5.57 16.36 -16.59
C GLY A 66 6.92 16.50 -17.27
N ARG A 67 8.03 16.06 -16.69
CA ARG A 67 9.33 16.03 -17.37
C ARG A 67 9.50 14.74 -18.17
N ALA A 68 9.77 14.85 -19.47
CA ALA A 68 10.11 13.72 -20.30
C ALA A 68 11.31 12.96 -19.69
N GLY A 69 11.15 11.64 -19.48
CA GLY A 69 12.19 10.80 -18.91
C GLY A 69 12.32 10.87 -17.38
N SER A 70 11.35 11.42 -16.65
CA SER A 70 11.31 11.33 -15.19
C SER A 70 11.08 9.89 -14.73
N LEU A 71 11.77 9.48 -13.65
CA LEU A 71 11.57 8.18 -13.03
C LEU A 71 10.22 8.18 -12.30
N LEU A 72 9.32 7.29 -12.69
CA LEU A 72 8.08 7.06 -11.96
C LEU A 72 8.36 6.22 -10.71
N VAL A 73 8.12 6.77 -9.54
CA VAL A 73 8.24 6.05 -8.28
C VAL A 73 6.87 5.59 -7.79
N ARG A 74 6.76 4.32 -7.40
CA ARG A 74 5.51 3.73 -6.89
C ARG A 74 5.72 3.19 -5.49
N ALA A 75 4.95 3.69 -4.53
CA ALA A 75 4.84 3.12 -3.20
C ALA A 75 3.90 1.91 -3.24
N ARG A 76 4.44 0.71 -2.95
CA ARG A 76 3.68 -0.55 -2.89
C ARG A 76 3.43 -0.93 -1.45
N CYS A 77 2.24 -1.46 -1.15
CA CYS A 77 1.79 -1.79 0.21
C CYS A 77 1.75 -0.57 1.16
N ALA A 78 1.60 0.63 0.61
CA ALA A 78 1.56 1.89 1.34
C ALA A 78 0.43 2.81 0.82
N PRO A 79 -0.86 2.46 1.05
CA PRO A 79 -1.99 3.29 0.61
C PRO A 79 -1.98 4.71 1.20
N GLN A 80 -1.31 4.91 2.33
CA GLN A 80 -1.11 6.22 2.98
C GLN A 80 -0.49 7.26 2.05
N PHE A 81 0.31 6.82 1.06
CA PHE A 81 0.90 7.70 0.06
C PHE A 81 -0.15 8.58 -0.62
N ARG A 82 -1.34 8.03 -0.88
CA ARG A 82 -2.41 8.77 -1.53
C ARG A 82 -3.00 9.87 -0.65
N ARG A 83 -3.16 9.62 0.66
CA ARG A 83 -3.56 10.64 1.62
C ARG A 83 -2.52 11.77 1.65
N ILE A 84 -1.24 11.42 1.78
CA ILE A 84 -0.14 12.39 1.84
C ILE A 84 -0.11 13.27 0.58
N VAL A 85 -0.26 12.68 -0.59
CA VAL A 85 -0.34 13.44 -1.85
C VAL A 85 -1.54 14.37 -1.84
N TRP A 86 -2.71 13.89 -1.38
CA TRP A 86 -3.93 14.69 -1.31
C TRP A 86 -3.80 15.88 -0.34
N GLU A 87 -3.18 15.68 0.82
CA GLU A 87 -2.92 16.74 1.79
C GLU A 87 -1.94 17.80 1.26
N MET A 88 -0.99 17.40 0.42
CA MET A 88 -0.03 18.32 -0.20
C MET A 88 -0.64 19.11 -1.38
N ASP A 89 -1.41 18.41 -2.21
CA ASP A 89 -2.07 18.95 -3.41
C ASP A 89 -3.24 18.07 -3.82
N PRO A 90 -4.49 18.46 -3.47
CA PRO A 90 -5.68 17.72 -3.86
C PRO A 90 -5.92 17.62 -5.38
N THR A 91 -5.24 18.46 -6.15
CA THR A 91 -5.34 18.51 -7.63
C THR A 91 -4.23 17.72 -8.31
N SER A 92 -3.32 17.13 -7.54
CA SER A 92 -2.15 16.44 -8.06
C SER A 92 -2.50 15.34 -9.06
N PRO A 93 -1.85 15.30 -10.24
CA PRO A 93 -2.03 14.21 -11.20
C PRO A 93 -1.58 12.84 -10.64
N LEU A 94 -0.80 12.82 -9.58
CA LEU A 94 -0.44 11.59 -8.87
C LEU A 94 -1.66 10.87 -8.29
N LEU A 95 -2.69 11.60 -7.90
CA LEU A 95 -3.95 11.01 -7.42
C LEU A 95 -4.66 10.22 -8.53
N GLN A 96 -4.55 10.67 -9.79
CA GLN A 96 -5.10 9.99 -10.95
C GLN A 96 -4.37 8.65 -11.21
N ALA A 97 -3.05 8.64 -11.08
CA ALA A 97 -2.23 7.44 -11.25
C ALA A 97 -2.53 6.34 -10.21
N TYR A 98 -3.19 6.71 -9.10
CA TYR A 98 -3.65 5.82 -8.03
C TYR A 98 -5.19 5.85 -7.92
N ALA A 99 -5.90 6.06 -9.02
CA ALA A 99 -7.35 6.31 -9.07
C ALA A 99 -8.18 5.26 -8.31
N GLU A 100 -7.72 4.02 -8.29
CA GLU A 100 -8.41 2.92 -7.61
C GLU A 100 -8.23 2.87 -6.09
N GLY A 101 -7.55 3.86 -5.49
CA GLY A 101 -7.33 4.09 -4.06
C GLY A 101 -7.42 2.87 -3.13
N SER A 102 -6.75 2.91 -1.99
CA SER A 102 -6.74 1.82 -1.02
C SER A 102 -5.95 0.56 -1.42
N CYS A 103 -5.96 -0.44 -0.57
CA CYS A 103 -5.32 -1.73 -0.81
C CYS A 103 -6.09 -2.50 -1.91
N PRO A 104 -5.43 -2.96 -2.99
CA PRO A 104 -6.11 -3.66 -4.09
C PRO A 104 -6.41 -5.14 -3.80
N ALA A 105 -5.95 -5.68 -2.65
CA ALA A 105 -6.19 -7.05 -2.23
C ALA A 105 -7.68 -7.37 -2.16
N GLY A 106 -8.12 -8.42 -2.84
CA GLY A 106 -9.53 -8.83 -2.89
C GLY A 106 -10.46 -7.89 -3.64
N LYS A 107 -9.95 -6.76 -4.16
CA LYS A 107 -10.70 -5.77 -4.96
C LYS A 107 -10.38 -5.91 -6.44
N HIS A 108 -9.10 -5.88 -6.79
CA HIS A 108 -8.60 -5.86 -8.16
C HIS A 108 -7.76 -7.09 -8.51
N TYR A 109 -7.31 -7.83 -7.53
CA TYR A 109 -6.60 -9.09 -7.70
C TYR A 109 -6.81 -10.02 -6.51
N CYS A 110 -6.47 -11.28 -6.70
CA CYS A 110 -6.33 -12.30 -5.67
C CYS A 110 -5.13 -13.18 -6.00
N ARG A 111 -4.83 -14.13 -5.12
CA ARG A 111 -3.85 -15.18 -5.36
C ARG A 111 -4.58 -16.54 -5.41
N ILE A 112 -4.14 -17.40 -6.30
CA ILE A 112 -4.49 -18.81 -6.33
C ILE A 112 -3.23 -19.59 -5.96
N THR A 113 -3.32 -20.48 -4.99
CA THR A 113 -2.22 -21.34 -4.56
C THR A 113 -2.05 -22.54 -5.49
N PRO A 114 -0.91 -23.26 -5.46
CA PRO A 114 -0.76 -24.49 -6.23
C PRO A 114 -1.79 -25.57 -5.87
N GLU A 115 -2.30 -25.55 -4.64
CA GLU A 115 -3.34 -26.45 -4.13
C GLU A 115 -4.75 -26.10 -4.66
N GLY A 116 -4.90 -24.91 -5.24
CA GLY A 116 -6.16 -24.40 -5.77
C GLY A 116 -6.92 -23.48 -4.82
N ASP A 117 -6.35 -23.14 -3.66
CA ASP A 117 -6.98 -22.22 -2.72
C ASP A 117 -6.90 -20.78 -3.22
N VAL A 118 -7.98 -20.05 -3.04
CA VAL A 118 -8.07 -18.62 -3.38
C VAL A 118 -7.88 -17.79 -2.13
N THR A 119 -6.94 -16.81 -2.18
CA THR A 119 -6.68 -15.88 -1.09
C THR A 119 -6.75 -14.44 -1.60
N PRO A 120 -7.09 -13.42 -0.77
CA PRO A 120 -7.19 -12.04 -1.22
C PRO A 120 -5.87 -11.46 -1.74
N SER A 121 -4.74 -11.97 -1.24
CA SER A 121 -3.40 -11.49 -1.58
C SER A 121 -2.34 -12.52 -1.19
N PRO A 122 -1.16 -12.55 -1.85
CA PRO A 122 -0.01 -13.30 -1.33
C PRO A 122 0.44 -12.84 0.06
N PHE A 123 0.09 -11.60 0.45
CA PHE A 123 0.38 -11.03 1.76
C PHE A 123 -0.79 -11.17 2.77
N MET A 124 -1.86 -11.85 2.37
CA MET A 124 -2.99 -12.20 3.23
C MET A 124 -3.36 -13.67 2.93
N PRO A 125 -2.70 -14.63 3.59
CA PRO A 125 -2.86 -16.06 3.30
C PRO A 125 -4.15 -16.65 3.92
N LEU A 126 -5.25 -15.90 3.82
CA LEU A 126 -6.58 -16.29 4.27
C LEU A 126 -7.31 -16.98 3.11
N ALA A 127 -7.44 -18.29 3.15
CA ALA A 127 -8.19 -19.04 2.14
C ALA A 127 -9.68 -18.69 2.22
N VAL A 128 -10.25 -18.25 1.10
CA VAL A 128 -11.68 -17.92 0.97
C VAL A 128 -12.49 -19.04 0.30
N GLY A 129 -11.83 -20.06 -0.16
CA GLY A 129 -12.36 -21.28 -0.78
C GLY A 129 -11.37 -21.85 -1.79
N SER A 130 -11.72 -23.01 -2.37
CA SER A 130 -10.89 -23.75 -3.31
C SER A 130 -11.54 -23.86 -4.69
N LEU A 131 -10.72 -23.71 -5.74
CA LEU A 131 -11.16 -23.93 -7.13
C LEU A 131 -11.44 -25.41 -7.44
N ARG A 132 -11.09 -26.30 -6.51
CA ARG A 132 -11.46 -27.73 -6.59
C ARG A 132 -12.92 -27.95 -6.23
N GLU A 133 -13.54 -27.01 -5.50
CA GLU A 133 -14.90 -27.13 -4.96
C GLU A 133 -15.88 -26.14 -5.57
N ARG A 134 -15.40 -24.96 -5.94
CA ARG A 134 -16.24 -23.87 -6.43
C ARG A 134 -15.58 -23.15 -7.60
N SER A 135 -16.40 -22.58 -8.48
CA SER A 135 -15.88 -21.76 -9.58
C SER A 135 -15.21 -20.47 -9.08
N PHE A 136 -14.21 -19.99 -9.81
CA PHE A 136 -13.58 -18.70 -9.50
C PHE A 136 -14.60 -17.56 -9.47
N ALA A 137 -15.53 -17.56 -10.41
CA ALA A 137 -16.56 -16.52 -10.51
C ALA A 137 -17.45 -16.46 -9.25
N ASP A 138 -17.81 -17.64 -8.71
CA ASP A 138 -18.62 -17.70 -7.50
C ASP A 138 -17.83 -17.24 -6.27
N LEU A 139 -16.60 -17.73 -6.12
CA LEU A 139 -15.73 -17.29 -5.02
C LEU A 139 -15.49 -15.78 -5.08
N TRP A 140 -15.13 -15.26 -6.25
CA TRP A 140 -14.86 -13.84 -6.42
C TRP A 140 -16.05 -12.94 -6.11
N ARG A 141 -17.27 -13.36 -6.47
CA ARG A 141 -18.49 -12.58 -6.26
C ARG A 141 -19.05 -12.69 -4.86
N SER A 142 -19.03 -13.88 -4.26
CA SER A 142 -19.83 -14.20 -3.08
C SER A 142 -19.04 -14.61 -1.84
N ALA A 143 -17.72 -14.83 -1.91
CA ALA A 143 -16.97 -15.16 -0.71
C ALA A 143 -16.98 -13.93 0.25
N PRO A 144 -17.34 -14.12 1.53
CA PRO A 144 -17.53 -13.03 2.48
C PRO A 144 -16.34 -12.07 2.55
N VAL A 145 -15.11 -12.60 2.63
CA VAL A 145 -13.89 -11.77 2.70
C VAL A 145 -13.75 -10.83 1.51
N PHE A 146 -14.08 -11.31 0.29
CA PHE A 146 -14.04 -10.46 -0.90
C PHE A 146 -15.13 -9.40 -0.89
N THR A 147 -16.32 -9.76 -0.42
CA THR A 147 -17.43 -8.81 -0.28
C THR A 147 -17.07 -7.75 0.75
N ASP A 148 -16.58 -8.16 1.92
CA ASP A 148 -16.17 -7.24 2.99
C ASP A 148 -15.09 -6.27 2.55
N LEU A 149 -14.03 -6.75 1.92
CA LEU A 149 -12.95 -5.89 1.42
C LEU A 149 -13.43 -4.83 0.42
N ARG A 150 -14.55 -5.07 -0.28
CA ARG A 150 -15.13 -4.15 -1.26
C ARG A 150 -16.14 -3.18 -0.67
N THR A 151 -16.92 -3.62 0.30
CA THR A 151 -18.15 -2.93 0.71
C THR A 151 -18.23 -2.60 2.19
N SER A 152 -17.53 -3.36 3.06
CA SER A 152 -17.67 -3.18 4.50
C SER A 152 -16.95 -1.94 4.99
N ARG A 153 -17.49 -1.39 6.08
CA ARG A 153 -16.87 -0.30 6.82
C ARG A 153 -15.63 -0.82 7.53
N LEU A 154 -14.54 -0.06 7.46
CA LEU A 154 -13.33 -0.35 8.20
C LEU A 154 -13.52 -0.11 9.70
N HIS A 155 -12.66 -0.73 10.52
CA HIS A 155 -12.65 -0.60 11.97
C HIS A 155 -11.52 0.32 12.46
N GLY A 156 -11.63 0.76 13.72
CA GLY A 156 -10.64 1.60 14.38
C GLY A 156 -10.38 2.89 13.61
N ARG A 157 -9.18 3.44 13.74
CA ARG A 157 -8.80 4.71 13.10
C ARG A 157 -9.05 4.76 11.59
N CYS A 158 -8.88 3.64 10.87
CA CYS A 158 -9.19 3.60 9.45
C CYS A 158 -10.68 3.74 9.16
N GLY A 159 -11.56 3.27 10.06
CA GLY A 159 -13.00 3.40 9.95
C GLY A 159 -13.52 4.82 10.20
N ASP A 160 -12.88 5.53 11.13
CA ASP A 160 -13.24 6.89 11.53
C ASP A 160 -12.50 7.96 10.71
N CYS A 161 -11.57 7.54 9.84
CA CYS A 161 -10.73 8.43 9.07
C CYS A 161 -11.48 9.03 7.87
N GLU A 162 -11.40 10.35 7.72
CA GLU A 162 -11.92 11.10 6.58
C GLU A 162 -11.30 10.66 5.24
N PHE A 163 -10.08 10.11 5.29
CA PHE A 163 -9.38 9.56 4.13
C PHE A 163 -9.67 8.07 3.87
N SER A 164 -10.61 7.46 4.59
CA SER A 164 -10.89 6.02 4.47
C SER A 164 -11.18 5.57 3.04
N LYS A 165 -11.85 6.40 2.24
CA LYS A 165 -12.20 6.11 0.83
C LYS A 165 -11.00 6.21 -0.11
N ILE A 166 -10.07 7.13 0.13
CA ILE A 166 -8.92 7.35 -0.77
C ILE A 166 -7.67 6.59 -0.33
N CYS A 167 -7.55 6.28 0.96
CA CYS A 167 -6.43 5.56 1.56
C CYS A 167 -6.84 4.17 2.06
N GLY A 168 -7.68 4.14 3.10
CA GLY A 168 -8.18 2.91 3.71
C GLY A 168 -7.12 1.97 4.30
N GLY A 169 -5.85 2.35 4.39
CA GLY A 169 -4.75 1.56 4.92
C GLY A 169 -4.45 0.26 4.16
N CYS A 170 -3.35 -0.41 4.48
CA CYS A 170 -2.99 -1.71 3.93
C CYS A 170 -3.76 -2.84 4.63
N ARG A 171 -4.72 -3.43 3.96
CA ARG A 171 -5.56 -4.52 4.52
C ARG A 171 -4.76 -5.77 4.85
N CYS A 172 -3.70 -6.02 4.06
CA CYS A 172 -2.79 -7.14 4.32
C CYS A 172 -1.98 -6.93 5.60
N ARG A 173 -1.54 -5.69 5.88
CA ARG A 173 -0.80 -5.37 7.11
C ARG A 173 -1.72 -5.38 8.32
N ALA A 174 -2.93 -4.83 8.21
CA ALA A 174 -3.94 -4.93 9.25
C ALA A 174 -4.18 -6.39 9.64
N TYR A 175 -4.45 -7.26 8.66
CA TYR A 175 -4.63 -8.69 8.87
C TYR A 175 -3.39 -9.37 9.50
N ALA A 176 -2.20 -9.09 8.98
CA ALA A 176 -0.97 -9.70 9.47
C ALA A 176 -0.67 -9.36 10.94
N THR A 177 -1.11 -8.18 11.41
CA THR A 177 -0.84 -7.69 12.77
C THR A 177 -1.93 -8.10 13.76
N SER A 178 -3.20 -8.09 13.36
CA SER A 178 -4.33 -8.25 14.28
C SER A 178 -5.25 -9.44 13.94
N GLY A 179 -5.08 -10.07 12.77
CA GLY A 179 -6.05 -11.04 12.24
C GLY A 179 -7.30 -10.40 11.64
N ASP A 180 -7.48 -9.09 11.77
CA ASP A 180 -8.62 -8.35 11.23
C ASP A 180 -8.24 -7.58 9.97
N TYR A 181 -8.71 -8.06 8.80
CA TYR A 181 -8.48 -7.39 7.52
C TYR A 181 -9.28 -6.10 7.34
N LEU A 182 -10.26 -5.81 8.18
CA LEU A 182 -10.99 -4.54 8.24
C LEU A 182 -10.45 -3.60 9.32
N GLY A 183 -9.52 -4.06 10.16
CA GLY A 183 -8.89 -3.31 11.23
C GLY A 183 -8.04 -2.14 10.75
N GLU A 184 -7.47 -1.40 11.66
CA GLU A 184 -6.59 -0.28 11.33
C GLU A 184 -5.22 -0.75 10.81
N ASP A 185 -4.59 0.05 9.95
CA ASP A 185 -3.23 -0.19 9.48
C ASP A 185 -2.24 0.34 10.52
N PRO A 186 -1.43 -0.53 11.16
CA PRO A 186 -0.47 -0.10 12.20
C PRO A 186 0.65 0.80 11.68
N ALA A 187 0.93 0.78 10.37
CA ALA A 187 1.94 1.65 9.76
C ALA A 187 1.45 3.09 9.48
N CYS A 188 0.24 3.43 9.92
CA CYS A 188 -0.30 4.79 9.78
C CYS A 188 -0.07 5.59 11.07
N SER A 189 0.59 6.74 10.98
CA SER A 189 0.78 7.67 12.10
C SER A 189 -0.33 8.73 12.18
N TYR A 190 -1.14 8.86 11.14
CA TYR A 190 -2.22 9.85 11.06
C TYR A 190 -3.29 9.62 12.13
N GLN A 191 -3.73 10.69 12.77
CA GLN A 191 -4.83 10.68 13.76
C GLN A 191 -6.04 11.40 13.16
N PRO A 192 -7.14 10.69 12.88
CA PRO A 192 -8.37 11.30 12.38
C PRO A 192 -8.92 12.38 13.32
N GLY A 193 -9.40 13.49 12.76
CA GLY A 193 -9.97 14.59 13.52
C GLY A 193 -8.98 15.42 14.34
N ALA A 194 -7.67 15.19 14.24
CA ALA A 194 -6.68 16.10 14.81
C ALA A 194 -6.63 17.39 13.97
N PRO A 195 -6.64 18.58 14.60
CA PRO A 195 -6.46 19.82 13.86
C PRO A 195 -5.10 19.79 13.14
N SER A 196 -5.11 20.08 11.84
CA SER A 196 -3.94 20.19 10.95
C SER A 196 -3.08 21.41 11.29
#